data_1d007348810f2fa64b55fc00fcde887c
#
_entry.id   1d007348810f2fa64b55fc00fcde887c
#
_cell.length_a   1.000
_cell.length_b   1.000
_cell.length_c   1.000
_cell.angle_alpha   90.00
_cell.angle_beta   90.00
_cell.angle_gamma   90.00
#
_symmetry.space_group_name_H-M   'P 1'
#
loop_
_entity.id
_entity.type
_entity.pdbx_description
1 polymer ?
#
loop_
_entity_poly.entity_id
_entity_poly.type
_entity_poly.pdbx_seq_one_letter_code
_entity_poly.pdbx_strand_id
1 'polypeptide(L)'
;VIDRDEITIVLTVGEPELGADASDADRAEAVAGRISGFREETRDARIQVAREAEHRFDRKVAWSVRIGEHTERFTHLAVPVMTRLRQPERMVLDTLVAANVARSRADALAWCVRLVGQHTGDWLSELRDAMQAVERLRAEGPATS
;
A
#
# COMPACT_ATOMS: atom_id res chain seq x y z
N VAL A 1 5.97 1.79 -6.97
CA VAL A 1 5.31 0.50 -7.25
C VAL A 1 4.13 0.76 -8.17
N ILE A 2 3.94 -0.08 -9.17
CA ILE A 2 2.85 0.04 -10.14
C ILE A 2 2.13 -1.29 -10.18
N ASP A 3 0.82 -1.27 -9.98
CA ASP A 3 -0.06 -2.41 -10.19
C ASP A 3 -1.14 -2.09 -11.25
N ARG A 4 -2.18 -2.92 -11.33
CA ARG A 4 -3.25 -2.78 -12.31
C ARG A 4 -4.07 -1.50 -12.12
N ASP A 5 -4.30 -1.12 -10.86
CA ASP A 5 -5.27 -0.09 -10.48
C ASP A 5 -4.59 1.16 -9.91
N GLU A 6 -3.34 1.03 -9.42
CA GLU A 6 -2.66 2.06 -8.65
C GLU A 6 -1.19 2.26 -9.06
N ILE A 7 -0.76 3.52 -9.08
CA ILE A 7 0.63 3.94 -9.13
C ILE A 7 1.01 4.48 -7.76
N THR A 8 1.84 3.76 -7.01
CA THR A 8 2.38 4.26 -5.75
C THR A 8 3.70 4.97 -5.99
N ILE A 9 3.75 6.27 -5.72
CA ILE A 9 4.95 7.10 -5.77
C ILE A 9 5.52 7.19 -4.36
N VAL A 10 6.79 6.79 -4.19
CA VAL A 10 7.52 6.90 -2.93
C VAL A 10 8.56 8.02 -3.07
N LEU A 11 8.41 9.06 -2.27
CA LEU A 11 9.36 10.18 -2.22
C LEU A 11 10.32 9.93 -1.07
N THR A 12 11.63 10.07 -1.33
CA THR A 12 12.65 9.96 -0.29
C THR A 12 13.04 11.36 0.18
N VAL A 13 12.96 11.58 1.47
CA VAL A 13 13.30 12.86 2.13
C VAL A 13 14.43 12.61 3.10
N GLY A 14 15.36 13.56 3.20
CA GLY A 14 16.48 13.49 4.14
C GLY A 14 16.02 13.43 5.60
N GLU A 15 16.77 12.72 6.41
CA GLU A 15 16.52 12.64 7.85
C GLU A 15 16.67 14.02 8.50
N PRO A 16 15.88 14.31 9.56
CA PRO A 16 16.05 15.55 10.31
C PRO A 16 17.42 15.56 11.03
N GLU A 17 18.09 16.70 11.01
CA GLU A 17 19.34 16.87 11.76
C GLU A 17 19.01 16.96 13.25
N LEU A 18 19.49 16.01 14.03
CA LEU A 18 19.35 15.95 15.48
C LEU A 18 20.70 15.89 16.14
N GLY A 19 20.78 16.44 17.35
CA GLY A 19 22.00 16.33 18.15
C GLY A 19 22.36 14.87 18.50
N ALA A 20 23.64 14.63 18.78
CA ALA A 20 24.13 13.28 19.08
C ALA A 20 23.44 12.63 20.29
N ASP A 21 22.89 13.42 21.20
CA ASP A 21 22.23 12.99 22.45
C ASP A 21 20.70 12.80 22.29
N ALA A 22 20.16 12.92 21.07
CA ALA A 22 18.73 12.79 20.85
C ALA A 22 18.26 11.35 21.16
N SER A 23 17.20 11.25 21.97
CA SER A 23 16.56 9.97 22.27
C SER A 23 15.79 9.40 21.07
N ASP A 24 15.43 8.12 21.13
CA ASP A 24 14.59 7.50 20.09
C ASP A 24 13.22 8.18 19.97
N ALA A 25 12.68 8.69 21.10
CA ALA A 25 11.43 9.45 21.10
C ALA A 25 11.58 10.79 20.38
N ASP A 26 12.68 11.53 20.61
CA ASP A 26 12.95 12.80 19.92
C ASP A 26 13.13 12.57 18.42
N ARG A 27 13.79 11.48 18.03
CA ARG A 27 13.96 11.08 16.63
C ARG A 27 12.62 10.78 15.98
N ALA A 28 11.76 10.01 16.64
CA ALA A 28 10.43 9.68 16.12
C ALA A 28 9.56 10.93 15.95
N GLU A 29 9.58 11.86 16.91
CA GLU A 29 8.84 13.13 16.84
C GLU A 29 9.38 14.02 15.71
N ALA A 30 10.68 14.13 15.56
CA ALA A 30 11.30 14.92 14.50
C ALA A 30 10.98 14.34 13.12
N VAL A 31 10.99 13.02 12.94
CA VAL A 31 10.59 12.34 11.72
C VAL A 31 9.11 12.62 11.42
N ALA A 32 8.22 12.48 12.39
CA ALA A 32 6.79 12.76 12.23
C ALA A 32 6.54 14.22 11.85
N GLY A 33 7.23 15.17 12.49
CA GLY A 33 7.18 16.59 12.15
C GLY A 33 7.67 16.88 10.73
N ARG A 34 8.77 16.25 10.31
CA ARG A 34 9.33 16.36 8.96
C ARG A 34 8.35 15.83 7.90
N ILE A 35 7.71 14.70 8.17
CA ILE A 35 6.69 14.10 7.29
C ILE A 35 5.48 15.03 7.15
N SER A 36 4.98 15.56 8.27
CA SER A 36 3.83 16.47 8.28
C SER A 36 4.13 17.75 7.50
N GLY A 37 5.27 18.40 7.74
CA GLY A 37 5.71 19.57 7.00
C GLY A 37 5.83 19.30 5.50
N PHE A 38 6.51 18.26 5.13
CA PHE A 38 6.67 17.84 3.73
C PHE A 38 5.32 17.56 3.05
N ARG A 39 4.39 16.95 3.77
CA ARG A 39 3.03 16.67 3.27
C ARG A 39 2.28 17.95 2.92
N GLU A 40 2.36 18.98 3.76
CA GLU A 40 1.70 20.26 3.50
C GLU A 40 2.40 21.06 2.39
N GLU A 41 3.72 21.17 2.44
CA GLU A 41 4.53 21.90 1.44
C GLU A 41 4.35 21.38 0.02
N THR A 42 4.23 20.05 -0.14
CA THR A 42 4.14 19.40 -1.45
C THR A 42 2.72 19.13 -1.93
N ARG A 43 1.69 19.54 -1.16
CA ARG A 43 0.30 19.17 -1.43
C ARG A 43 -0.14 19.51 -2.85
N ASP A 44 0.04 20.75 -3.27
CA ASP A 44 -0.44 21.22 -4.58
C ASP A 44 0.32 20.59 -5.73
N ALA A 45 1.64 20.44 -5.61
CA ALA A 45 2.46 19.77 -6.60
C ALA A 45 2.07 18.30 -6.75
N ARG A 46 1.81 17.60 -5.63
CA ARG A 46 1.35 16.20 -5.66
C ARG A 46 -0.03 16.05 -6.32
N ILE A 47 -0.94 16.99 -6.11
CA ILE A 47 -2.26 16.99 -6.74
C ILE A 47 -2.12 17.16 -8.26
N GLN A 48 -1.26 18.06 -8.73
CA GLN A 48 -1.03 18.28 -10.15
C GLN A 48 -0.42 17.06 -10.82
N VAL A 49 0.63 16.50 -10.23
CA VAL A 49 1.29 15.27 -10.75
C VAL A 49 0.31 14.10 -10.76
N ALA A 50 -0.51 13.94 -9.71
CA ALA A 50 -1.50 12.88 -9.65
C ALA A 50 -2.53 13.01 -10.79
N ARG A 51 -3.07 14.19 -11.02
CA ARG A 51 -4.03 14.46 -12.10
C ARG A 51 -3.45 14.15 -13.48
N GLU A 52 -2.22 14.57 -13.74
CA GLU A 52 -1.55 14.30 -15.02
C GLU A 52 -1.29 12.81 -15.20
N ALA A 53 -0.79 12.13 -14.17
CA ALA A 53 -0.52 10.71 -14.22
C ALA A 53 -1.82 9.88 -14.35
N GLU A 54 -2.89 10.24 -13.63
CA GLU A 54 -4.20 9.60 -13.76
C GLU A 54 -4.76 9.76 -15.18
N HIS A 55 -4.65 10.97 -15.74
CA HIS A 55 -5.11 11.23 -17.13
C HIS A 55 -4.31 10.43 -18.16
N ARG A 56 -2.99 10.30 -17.97
CA ARG A 56 -2.10 9.65 -18.93
C ARG A 56 -2.15 8.13 -18.87
N PHE A 57 -2.29 7.57 -17.65
CA PHE A 57 -2.12 6.14 -17.42
C PHE A 57 -3.42 5.43 -17.02
N ASP A 58 -4.51 6.16 -16.85
CA ASP A 58 -5.81 5.66 -16.37
C ASP A 58 -5.69 4.82 -15.09
N ARG A 59 -4.85 5.31 -14.16
CA ARG A 59 -4.60 4.67 -12.86
C ARG A 59 -4.56 5.72 -11.75
N LYS A 60 -5.06 5.35 -10.60
CA LYS A 60 -4.99 6.21 -9.42
C LYS A 60 -3.57 6.34 -8.90
N VAL A 61 -3.25 7.51 -8.33
CA VAL A 61 -1.92 7.77 -7.77
C VAL A 61 -2.00 7.83 -6.25
N ALA A 62 -1.20 6.97 -5.59
CA ALA A 62 -0.96 7.01 -4.16
C ALA A 62 0.43 7.56 -3.86
N TRP A 63 0.54 8.24 -2.74
CA TRP A 63 1.77 8.87 -2.30
C TRP A 63 2.26 8.28 -0.99
N SER A 64 3.55 8.03 -0.92
CA SER A 64 4.26 7.65 0.29
C SER A 64 5.52 8.50 0.44
N VAL A 65 5.97 8.69 1.67
CA VAL A 65 7.27 9.30 1.96
C VAL A 65 8.14 8.30 2.71
N ARG A 66 9.43 8.31 2.41
CA ARG A 66 10.44 7.54 3.12
C ARG A 66 11.48 8.48 3.74
N ILE A 67 11.76 8.27 5.01
CA ILE A 67 12.82 8.96 5.76
C ILE A 67 13.62 7.86 6.49
N GLY A 68 14.86 7.61 6.06
CA GLY A 68 15.63 6.47 6.53
C GLY A 68 14.88 5.16 6.31
N GLU A 69 14.70 4.39 7.37
CA GLU A 69 13.93 3.13 7.34
C GLU A 69 12.41 3.33 7.50
N HIS A 70 11.96 4.53 7.90
CA HIS A 70 10.56 4.81 8.11
C HIS A 70 9.87 5.16 6.80
N THR A 71 8.73 4.52 6.52
CA THR A 71 7.88 4.81 5.36
C THR A 71 6.46 5.07 5.80
N GLU A 72 5.92 6.22 5.44
CA GLU A 72 4.53 6.59 5.71
C GLU A 72 3.76 6.78 4.41
N ARG A 73 2.53 6.28 4.37
CA ARG A 73 1.63 6.42 3.24
C ARG A 73 0.65 7.57 3.46
N PHE A 74 0.60 8.52 2.53
CA PHE A 74 -0.31 9.67 2.59
C PHE A 74 -1.69 9.39 2.01
N THR A 75 -1.78 8.48 1.05
CA THR A 75 -2.99 8.20 0.30
C THR A 75 -3.33 6.73 0.42
N HIS A 76 -4.50 6.44 0.97
CA HIS A 76 -5.07 5.10 1.04
C HIS A 76 -6.18 5.00 0.01
N LEU A 77 -5.84 4.42 -1.15
CA LEU A 77 -6.82 4.17 -2.19
C LEU A 77 -7.62 2.91 -1.88
N ALA A 78 -8.90 2.96 -2.17
CA ALA A 78 -9.77 1.80 -2.12
C ALA A 78 -10.35 1.57 -3.51
N VAL A 79 -10.13 0.37 -4.04
CA VAL A 79 -10.66 -0.07 -5.32
C VAL A 79 -11.81 -1.04 -5.05
N PRO A 80 -12.98 -0.87 -5.67
CA PRO A 80 -14.10 -1.78 -5.45
C PRO A 80 -13.79 -3.16 -6.03
N VAL A 81 -13.99 -4.19 -5.21
CA VAL A 81 -13.91 -5.59 -5.61
C VAL A 81 -15.26 -6.23 -5.39
N MET A 82 -15.90 -6.72 -6.46
CA MET A 82 -17.17 -7.40 -6.40
C MET A 82 -16.96 -8.92 -6.39
N THR A 83 -17.61 -9.58 -5.44
CA THR A 83 -17.60 -11.04 -5.33
C THR A 83 -18.97 -11.58 -4.96
N ARG A 84 -19.17 -12.87 -5.23
CA ARG A 84 -20.36 -13.62 -4.80
C ARG A 84 -19.91 -14.71 -3.84
N LEU A 85 -20.45 -14.68 -2.63
CA LEU A 85 -20.14 -15.63 -1.57
C LEU A 85 -21.29 -16.61 -1.40
N ARG A 86 -20.96 -17.87 -1.10
CA ARG A 86 -21.91 -18.90 -0.71
C ARG A 86 -22.31 -18.72 0.75
N GLN A 87 -23.30 -19.51 1.20
CA GLN A 87 -23.82 -19.38 2.57
C GLN A 87 -22.74 -19.50 3.67
N PRO A 88 -21.80 -20.47 3.63
CA PRO A 88 -20.79 -20.59 4.69
C PRO A 88 -19.91 -19.35 4.82
N GLU A 89 -19.45 -18.78 3.69
CA GLU A 89 -18.62 -17.58 3.69
C GLU A 89 -19.39 -16.35 4.18
N ARG A 90 -20.68 -16.25 3.77
CA ARG A 90 -21.54 -15.16 4.27
C ARG A 90 -21.76 -15.23 5.78
N MET A 91 -21.93 -16.44 6.33
CA MET A 91 -22.08 -16.64 7.78
C MET A 91 -20.88 -16.15 8.57
N VAL A 92 -19.65 -16.33 8.03
CA VAL A 92 -18.45 -15.76 8.65
C VAL A 92 -18.57 -14.24 8.76
N LEU A 93 -18.94 -13.57 7.66
CA LEU A 93 -19.09 -12.12 7.65
C LEU A 93 -20.18 -11.65 8.61
N ASP A 94 -21.33 -12.35 8.61
CA ASP A 94 -22.45 -12.01 9.48
C ASP A 94 -22.08 -12.17 10.97
N THR A 95 -21.31 -13.19 11.31
CA THR A 95 -20.79 -13.39 12.68
C THR A 95 -19.86 -12.26 13.10
N LEU A 96 -18.95 -11.83 12.21
CA LEU A 96 -18.03 -10.72 12.49
C LEU A 96 -18.78 -9.39 12.70
N VAL A 97 -19.83 -9.17 11.92
CA VAL A 97 -20.68 -7.97 12.08
C VAL A 97 -21.50 -8.07 13.39
N ALA A 98 -22.12 -9.21 13.66
CA ALA A 98 -22.89 -9.40 14.89
C ALA A 98 -22.04 -9.29 16.17
N ALA A 99 -20.77 -9.69 16.10
CA ALA A 99 -19.80 -9.57 17.19
C ALA A 99 -19.16 -8.17 17.30
N ASN A 100 -19.57 -7.19 16.47
CA ASN A 100 -19.00 -5.84 16.39
C ASN A 100 -17.48 -5.80 16.08
N VAL A 101 -16.95 -6.84 15.44
CA VAL A 101 -15.57 -6.85 14.91
C VAL A 101 -15.49 -6.03 13.63
N ALA A 102 -16.57 -6.00 12.87
CA ALA A 102 -16.70 -5.23 11.64
C ALA A 102 -18.04 -4.47 11.60
N ARG A 103 -18.06 -3.33 10.93
CA ARG A 103 -19.24 -2.46 10.82
C ARG A 103 -20.22 -2.88 9.72
N SER A 104 -19.76 -3.66 8.76
CA SER A 104 -20.53 -4.13 7.62
C SER A 104 -19.91 -5.40 7.04
N ARG A 105 -20.67 -6.13 6.18
CA ARG A 105 -20.12 -7.28 5.43
C ARG A 105 -18.89 -6.92 4.59
N ALA A 106 -18.86 -5.73 3.97
CA ALA A 106 -17.70 -5.27 3.20
C ALA A 106 -16.48 -5.06 4.10
N ASP A 107 -16.68 -4.45 5.27
CA ASP A 107 -15.62 -4.25 6.27
C ASP A 107 -15.14 -5.60 6.83
N ALA A 108 -16.05 -6.54 7.10
CA ALA A 108 -15.72 -7.90 7.52
C ALA A 108 -14.89 -8.65 6.47
N LEU A 109 -15.25 -8.53 5.18
CA LEU A 109 -14.49 -9.14 4.10
C LEU A 109 -13.07 -8.54 4.01
N ALA A 110 -12.95 -7.21 4.05
CA ALA A 110 -11.65 -6.54 4.08
C ALA A 110 -10.81 -6.96 5.30
N TRP A 111 -11.44 -7.16 6.46
CA TRP A 111 -10.78 -7.68 7.66
C TRP A 111 -10.24 -9.09 7.43
N CYS A 112 -11.05 -10.00 6.85
CA CYS A 112 -10.62 -11.36 6.52
C CYS A 112 -9.42 -11.36 5.55
N VAL A 113 -9.44 -10.51 4.51
CA VAL A 113 -8.33 -10.40 3.56
C VAL A 113 -7.05 -9.90 4.24
N ARG A 114 -7.16 -8.91 5.13
CA ARG A 114 -6.00 -8.44 5.93
C ARG A 114 -5.44 -9.55 6.82
N LEU A 115 -6.31 -10.32 7.48
CA LEU A 115 -5.91 -11.43 8.33
C LEU A 115 -5.15 -12.50 7.54
N VAL A 116 -5.66 -12.88 6.37
CA VAL A 116 -4.95 -13.81 5.47
C VAL A 116 -3.59 -13.26 5.07
N GLY A 117 -3.51 -11.97 4.67
CA GLY A 117 -2.24 -11.34 4.31
C GLY A 117 -1.21 -11.34 5.43
N GLN A 118 -1.65 -11.16 6.68
CA GLN A 118 -0.76 -11.21 7.86
C GLN A 118 -0.22 -12.61 8.14
N HIS A 119 -1.03 -13.65 7.92
CA HIS A 119 -0.65 -15.03 8.22
C HIS A 119 0.04 -15.77 7.06
N THR A 120 -0.05 -15.24 5.86
CA THR A 120 0.49 -15.89 4.64
C THR A 120 1.47 -14.99 3.88
N GLY A 121 2.03 -13.97 4.54
CA GLY A 121 2.89 -12.97 3.92
C GLY A 121 4.08 -13.56 3.17
N ASP A 122 4.79 -14.48 3.78
CA ASP A 122 5.98 -15.13 3.18
C ASP A 122 5.60 -15.93 1.93
N TRP A 123 4.58 -16.78 2.04
CA TRP A 123 4.07 -17.54 0.91
C TRP A 123 3.58 -16.66 -0.25
N LEU A 124 2.88 -15.57 0.04
CA LEU A 124 2.44 -14.61 -0.97
C LEU A 124 3.62 -13.88 -1.63
N SER A 125 4.71 -13.63 -0.88
CA SER A 125 5.93 -13.05 -1.43
C SER A 125 6.61 -14.02 -2.39
N GLU A 126 6.82 -15.27 -1.98
CA GLU A 126 7.39 -16.32 -2.81
C GLU A 126 6.59 -16.56 -4.10
N LEU A 127 5.26 -16.50 -3.99
CA LEU A 127 4.38 -16.63 -5.15
C LEU A 127 4.56 -15.47 -6.15
N ARG A 128 4.69 -14.22 -5.67
CA ARG A 128 4.97 -13.06 -6.53
C ARG A 128 6.32 -13.20 -7.23
N ASP A 129 7.34 -13.64 -6.51
CA ASP A 129 8.69 -13.81 -7.07
C ASP A 129 8.71 -14.91 -8.15
N ALA A 130 7.99 -16.01 -7.93
CA ALA A 130 7.81 -17.05 -8.92
C ALA A 130 7.08 -16.55 -10.17
N MET A 131 6.04 -15.73 -10.01
CA MET A 131 5.32 -15.12 -11.14
C MET A 131 6.21 -14.17 -11.95
N GLN A 132 7.06 -13.36 -11.30
CA GLN A 132 8.02 -12.49 -11.99
C GLN A 132 9.03 -13.30 -12.80
N ALA A 133 9.49 -14.45 -12.29
CA ALA A 133 10.36 -15.35 -13.03
C ALA A 133 9.67 -15.90 -14.29
N VAL A 134 8.40 -16.28 -14.21
CA VAL A 134 7.59 -16.72 -15.35
C VAL A 134 7.44 -15.60 -16.39
N GLU A 135 7.18 -14.37 -15.95
CA GLU A 135 7.05 -13.22 -16.86
C GLU A 135 8.35 -12.94 -17.61
N ARG A 136 9.51 -13.02 -16.96
CA ARG A 136 10.82 -12.90 -17.62
C ARG A 136 11.00 -13.97 -18.71
N LEU A 137 10.75 -15.23 -18.39
CA LEU A 137 10.87 -16.32 -19.34
C LEU A 137 9.94 -16.17 -20.55
N ARG A 138 8.73 -15.65 -20.33
CA ARG A 138 7.80 -15.33 -21.43
C ARG A 138 8.29 -14.19 -22.31
N ALA A 139 8.89 -13.16 -21.71
CA ALA A 139 9.43 -12.02 -22.45
C ALA A 139 10.70 -12.39 -23.24
N GLU A 140 11.54 -13.26 -22.71
CA GLU A 140 12.76 -13.76 -23.38
C GLU A 140 12.43 -14.68 -24.57
N GLY A 141 11.31 -15.39 -24.51
CA GLY A 141 10.91 -16.34 -25.55
C GLY A 141 11.81 -17.59 -25.61
N PRO A 142 11.55 -18.49 -26.56
CA PRO A 142 12.40 -19.66 -26.76
C PRO A 142 13.75 -19.22 -27.34
N ALA A 143 14.85 -19.77 -26.78
CA ALA A 143 16.19 -19.55 -27.32
C ALA A 143 16.23 -19.98 -28.80
N THR A 144 16.43 -19.01 -29.69
CA THR A 144 16.68 -19.31 -31.11
C THR A 144 18.07 -19.89 -31.23
N SER A 145 18.16 -21.17 -31.51
CA SER A 145 19.43 -21.86 -31.88
C SER A 145 19.87 -21.45 -33.25
#